data_3c740769c5fc8b8d7de5d54ed2ba5d7b
#
_entry.id   3c740769c5fc8b8d7de5d54ed2ba5d7b
#
_cell.length_a   1.000
_cell.length_b   1.000
_cell.length_c   1.000
_cell.angle_alpha   90.00
_cell.angle_beta   90.00
_cell.angle_gamma   90.00
#
_symmetry.space_group_name_H-M   'P 1'
#
loop_
_entity.id
_entity.type
_entity.pdbx_description
1 polymer ?
#
loop_
_entity_poly.entity_id
_entity_poly.type
_entity_poly.pdbx_seq_one_letter_code
_entity_poly.pdbx_strand_id
1 'polypeptide(L)'
;MTAVAQSAKLQYVYDFATLDRVPEGPTSAQVAARRLLSGPSLKTGKSSTVGAVLTGGRIILTLGTQARGSGAKPHTHPNEQFNYIVQGTMVNEIEGELVFAGPGTLLHTPTAAVHTGLACPDEDLIFLAIKDTRHGIVGPPVDGQYTGPNYLPGFGTRSDEPMKSTAQLIAEAGRDPAGEKTRYVYEFGKLADKPGRASRVRVASVGPMPWSGATGTVITGELLHIAVLRYPRGAALKVNPSPAERFAFVASGALRGEVDGQAVTIGERSIVHVPSGVPHGFAASGDGDALAVIAQDNRYAFIA
;
A
#
# COMPACT_ATOMS: atom_id res chain seq x y z
N MET A 1 13.08 48.10 -6.71
CA MET A 1 11.99 47.12 -6.82
C MET A 1 12.59 45.74 -6.60
N THR A 2 12.47 45.21 -5.42
CA THR A 2 12.93 43.86 -5.09
C THR A 2 11.92 42.86 -5.67
N ALA A 3 12.35 42.08 -6.65
CA ALA A 3 11.55 40.98 -7.19
C ALA A 3 11.23 40.03 -6.04
N VAL A 4 9.96 39.95 -5.67
CA VAL A 4 9.47 38.91 -4.75
C VAL A 4 9.67 37.59 -5.50
N ALA A 5 10.64 36.80 -5.05
CA ALA A 5 10.85 35.46 -5.57
C ALA A 5 9.51 34.69 -5.37
N GLN A 6 8.87 34.34 -6.48
CA GLN A 6 7.67 33.51 -6.46
C GLN A 6 8.11 32.17 -5.82
N SER A 7 7.59 31.87 -4.64
CA SER A 7 7.92 30.61 -3.94
C SER A 7 7.56 29.47 -4.87
N ALA A 8 8.54 28.59 -5.13
CA ALA A 8 8.32 27.43 -5.99
C ALA A 8 7.11 26.64 -5.46
N LYS A 9 6.19 26.28 -6.35
CA LYS A 9 4.95 25.60 -6.02
C LYS A 9 5.26 24.21 -5.48
N LEU A 10 4.71 23.85 -4.32
CA LEU A 10 4.94 22.57 -3.67
C LEU A 10 4.28 21.44 -4.47
N GLN A 11 5.01 20.35 -4.73
CA GLN A 11 4.46 19.17 -5.40
C GLN A 11 3.75 18.28 -4.41
N TYR A 12 2.48 17.99 -4.66
CA TYR A 12 1.64 17.10 -3.84
C TYR A 12 1.35 15.76 -4.53
N VAL A 13 1.38 15.71 -5.86
CA VAL A 13 1.03 14.53 -6.67
C VAL A 13 2.29 13.87 -7.20
N TYR A 14 2.36 12.55 -7.05
CA TYR A 14 3.49 11.74 -7.46
C TYR A 14 2.98 10.59 -8.35
N ASP A 15 3.45 10.54 -9.58
CA ASP A 15 3.23 9.42 -10.50
C ASP A 15 4.37 8.41 -10.33
N PHE A 16 4.07 7.23 -9.88
CA PHE A 16 5.08 6.19 -9.66
C PHE A 16 5.80 5.74 -10.94
N ALA A 17 5.21 5.96 -12.11
CA ALA A 17 5.86 5.66 -13.38
C ALA A 17 7.03 6.63 -13.69
N THR A 18 7.00 7.82 -13.11
CA THR A 18 8.00 8.87 -13.35
C THR A 18 8.99 9.07 -12.21
N LEU A 19 8.85 8.34 -11.10
CA LEU A 19 9.73 8.46 -9.93
C LEU A 19 11.06 7.69 -10.03
N ASP A 20 11.59 7.49 -11.22
CA ASP A 20 12.97 7.01 -11.44
C ASP A 20 14.02 8.05 -11.03
N ARG A 21 13.62 9.30 -10.84
CA ARG A 21 14.42 10.40 -10.34
C ARG A 21 13.70 11.15 -9.23
N VAL A 22 14.48 11.72 -8.33
CA VAL A 22 13.95 12.66 -7.34
C VAL A 22 13.51 13.93 -8.06
N PRO A 23 12.30 14.46 -7.80
CA PRO A 23 11.86 15.74 -8.37
C PRO A 23 12.82 16.89 -8.06
N GLU A 24 13.03 17.80 -9.00
CA GLU A 24 13.94 18.95 -8.84
C GLU A 24 13.37 20.06 -7.95
N GLY A 25 12.03 20.11 -7.81
CA GLY A 25 11.33 21.13 -7.02
C GLY A 25 11.03 20.71 -5.59
N PRO A 26 10.47 21.61 -4.79
CA PRO A 26 10.05 21.31 -3.43
C PRO A 26 8.87 20.30 -3.43
N THR A 27 8.95 19.29 -2.59
CA THR A 27 7.96 18.21 -2.48
C THR A 27 7.32 18.17 -1.11
N SER A 28 6.04 17.82 -1.04
CA SER A 28 5.30 17.68 0.22
C SER A 28 5.74 16.45 1.02
N ALA A 29 6.18 15.39 0.34
CA ALA A 29 6.79 14.20 0.93
C ALA A 29 8.27 14.11 0.54
N GLN A 30 9.08 13.44 1.34
CA GLN A 30 10.44 13.08 0.92
C GLN A 30 10.35 11.98 -0.14
N VAL A 31 11.09 12.12 -1.23
CA VAL A 31 11.11 11.19 -2.35
C VAL A 31 12.46 10.49 -2.43
N ALA A 32 12.45 9.16 -2.38
CA ALA A 32 13.57 8.35 -2.80
C ALA A 32 13.24 7.70 -4.14
N ALA A 33 14.06 7.95 -5.14
CA ALA A 33 13.87 7.45 -6.49
C ALA A 33 13.77 5.92 -6.54
N ARG A 34 13.15 5.40 -7.59
CA ARG A 34 12.95 3.96 -7.81
C ARG A 34 14.29 3.20 -7.78
N ARG A 35 14.35 2.21 -6.93
CA ARG A 35 15.53 1.37 -6.74
C ARG A 35 15.16 0.02 -6.14
N LEU A 36 16.12 -0.91 -6.10
CA LEU A 36 16.00 -2.13 -5.32
C LEU A 36 15.94 -1.77 -3.82
N LEU A 37 14.86 -2.12 -3.15
CA LEU A 37 14.60 -1.69 -1.76
C LEU A 37 15.46 -2.40 -0.74
N SER A 38 16.04 -3.56 -1.08
CA SER A 38 16.96 -4.29 -0.19
C SER A 38 18.37 -3.67 -0.07
N GLY A 39 18.64 -2.56 -0.76
CA GLY A 39 19.95 -1.90 -0.82
C GLY A 39 20.94 -2.59 -1.77
N PRO A 40 22.19 -2.09 -1.88
CA PRO A 40 23.14 -2.52 -2.91
C PRO A 40 23.65 -3.96 -2.76
N SER A 41 23.34 -4.61 -1.67
CA SER A 41 23.81 -5.95 -1.38
C SER A 41 22.73 -7.01 -1.69
N LEU A 42 22.57 -7.36 -2.95
CA LEU A 42 21.88 -8.60 -3.35
C LEU A 42 22.44 -9.84 -2.64
N LYS A 43 23.69 -9.78 -2.17
CA LYS A 43 24.33 -10.88 -1.43
C LYS A 43 23.64 -11.18 -0.10
N THR A 44 22.95 -10.21 0.49
CA THR A 44 22.13 -10.47 1.70
C THR A 44 20.74 -10.97 1.37
N GLY A 45 20.31 -10.89 0.10
CA GLY A 45 19.08 -11.49 -0.41
C GLY A 45 17.83 -11.17 0.42
N LYS A 46 17.69 -9.92 0.88
CA LYS A 46 16.57 -9.56 1.77
C LYS A 46 15.25 -9.43 1.03
N SER A 47 15.26 -8.80 -0.13
CA SER A 47 14.08 -8.58 -0.95
C SER A 47 14.46 -8.28 -2.39
N SER A 48 13.66 -8.75 -3.35
CA SER A 48 13.74 -8.39 -4.77
C SER A 48 12.84 -7.21 -5.13
N THR A 49 12.16 -6.60 -4.16
CA THR A 49 11.23 -5.50 -4.41
C THR A 49 11.96 -4.27 -4.95
N VAL A 50 11.44 -3.74 -6.06
CA VAL A 50 11.89 -2.49 -6.68
C VAL A 50 10.76 -1.46 -6.55
N GLY A 51 11.07 -0.24 -6.14
CA GLY A 51 10.08 0.82 -6.03
C GLY A 51 10.70 2.16 -5.65
N ALA A 52 9.96 3.24 -5.92
CA ALA A 52 10.22 4.54 -5.33
C ALA A 52 9.56 4.61 -3.95
N VAL A 53 10.17 5.33 -3.02
CA VAL A 53 9.65 5.48 -1.66
C VAL A 53 9.24 6.93 -1.44
N LEU A 54 8.04 7.12 -0.92
CA LEU A 54 7.52 8.40 -0.44
C LEU A 54 7.43 8.34 1.09
N THR A 55 8.05 9.32 1.74
CA THR A 55 8.03 9.41 3.21
C THR A 55 7.42 10.74 3.61
N GLY A 56 6.29 10.66 4.30
CA GLY A 56 5.66 11.78 4.96
C GLY A 56 6.16 11.93 6.40
N GLY A 57 5.39 12.63 7.22
CA GLY A 57 5.72 12.79 8.64
C GLY A 57 5.48 11.51 9.46
N ARG A 58 4.47 10.73 9.11
CA ARG A 58 4.01 9.55 9.87
C ARG A 58 3.79 8.31 9.01
N ILE A 59 3.73 8.47 7.73
CA ILE A 59 3.41 7.41 6.76
C ILE A 59 4.55 7.30 5.76
N ILE A 60 4.99 6.09 5.52
CA ILE A 60 5.94 5.75 4.47
C ILE A 60 5.29 4.73 3.54
N LEU A 61 5.44 4.93 2.24
CA LEU A 61 4.87 4.02 1.26
C LEU A 61 5.72 3.86 0.01
N THR A 62 5.46 2.77 -0.71
CA THR A 62 6.05 2.48 -2.01
C THR A 62 5.06 1.71 -2.89
N LEU A 63 5.04 2.00 -4.18
CA LEU A 63 4.50 1.06 -5.16
C LEU A 63 5.62 0.09 -5.54
N GLY A 64 5.61 -1.07 -4.88
CA GLY A 64 6.60 -2.11 -5.06
C GLY A 64 6.27 -3.01 -6.24
N THR A 65 7.30 -3.42 -6.97
CA THR A 65 7.22 -4.46 -7.99
C THR A 65 8.15 -5.60 -7.64
N GLN A 66 7.69 -6.84 -7.81
CA GLN A 66 8.48 -8.04 -7.66
C GLN A 66 8.29 -8.90 -8.90
N ALA A 67 9.38 -9.41 -9.46
CA ALA A 67 9.28 -10.41 -10.52
C ALA A 67 8.61 -11.68 -9.97
N ARG A 68 7.79 -12.32 -10.80
CA ARG A 68 7.16 -13.61 -10.48
C ARG A 68 8.17 -14.59 -9.89
N GLY A 69 7.76 -15.33 -8.87
CA GLY A 69 8.59 -16.29 -8.15
C GLY A 69 9.70 -15.68 -7.29
N SER A 70 9.71 -14.37 -7.09
CA SER A 70 10.68 -13.68 -6.23
C SER A 70 10.02 -12.89 -5.11
N GLY A 71 10.79 -12.35 -4.18
CA GLY A 71 10.21 -11.58 -3.09
C GLY A 71 11.15 -11.28 -1.94
N ALA A 72 10.61 -11.27 -0.73
CA ALA A 72 11.34 -10.98 0.49
C ALA A 72 11.50 -12.24 1.34
N LYS A 73 12.71 -12.45 1.85
CA LYS A 73 13.00 -13.49 2.86
C LYS A 73 12.27 -13.19 4.18
N PRO A 74 12.12 -14.19 5.06
CA PRO A 74 11.58 -13.97 6.39
C PRO A 74 12.31 -12.84 7.10
N HIS A 75 11.56 -11.85 7.56
CA HIS A 75 12.08 -10.67 8.24
C HIS A 75 11.06 -10.12 9.22
N THR A 76 11.49 -9.20 10.04
CA THR A 76 10.64 -8.48 10.97
C THR A 76 10.98 -7.00 10.96
N HIS A 77 10.04 -6.16 11.36
CA HIS A 77 10.26 -4.73 11.58
C HIS A 77 9.25 -4.19 12.59
N PRO A 78 9.57 -3.10 13.30
CA PRO A 78 8.69 -2.52 14.30
C PRO A 78 7.49 -1.76 13.72
N ASN A 79 7.44 -1.57 12.39
CA ASN A 79 6.29 -0.96 11.72
C ASN A 79 5.12 -1.93 11.65
N GLU A 80 3.91 -1.39 11.73
CA GLU A 80 2.74 -1.98 11.12
C GLU A 80 2.81 -1.81 9.59
N GLN A 81 2.41 -2.82 8.83
CA GLN A 81 2.43 -2.78 7.37
C GLN A 81 1.10 -3.22 6.79
N PHE A 82 0.66 -2.51 5.76
CA PHE A 82 -0.43 -2.90 4.88
C PHE A 82 0.07 -2.97 3.45
N ASN A 83 -0.30 -4.03 2.72
CA ASN A 83 -0.04 -4.18 1.30
C ASN A 83 -1.37 -4.25 0.55
N TYR A 84 -1.65 -3.26 -0.27
CA TYR A 84 -2.76 -3.33 -1.22
C TYR A 84 -2.26 -3.92 -2.53
N ILE A 85 -2.86 -5.03 -2.97
CA ILE A 85 -2.44 -5.74 -4.16
C ILE A 85 -3.08 -5.11 -5.40
N VAL A 86 -2.24 -4.65 -6.32
CA VAL A 86 -2.67 -4.01 -7.58
C VAL A 86 -2.71 -5.03 -8.71
N GLN A 87 -1.72 -5.92 -8.76
CA GLN A 87 -1.57 -6.94 -9.80
C GLN A 87 -0.85 -8.16 -9.25
N GLY A 88 -1.16 -9.33 -9.77
CA GLY A 88 -0.54 -10.60 -9.35
C GLY A 88 -1.08 -11.09 -8.02
N THR A 89 -0.52 -12.19 -7.53
CA THR A 89 -0.85 -12.76 -6.22
C THR A 89 0.38 -12.76 -5.34
N MET A 90 0.25 -12.18 -4.16
CA MET A 90 1.26 -12.27 -3.11
C MET A 90 0.97 -13.47 -2.22
N VAL A 91 1.93 -14.35 -2.04
CA VAL A 91 1.93 -15.32 -0.96
C VAL A 91 2.80 -14.80 0.18
N ASN A 92 2.29 -14.91 1.39
CA ASN A 92 2.97 -14.40 2.57
C ASN A 92 2.83 -15.43 3.70
N GLU A 93 3.89 -15.69 4.42
CA GLU A 93 3.85 -16.38 5.69
C GLU A 93 3.94 -15.33 6.78
N ILE A 94 2.92 -15.21 7.62
CA ILE A 94 2.84 -14.24 8.71
C ILE A 94 2.61 -14.99 10.01
N GLU A 95 3.56 -14.91 10.95
CA GLU A 95 3.52 -15.63 12.23
C GLU A 95 3.20 -17.13 12.06
N GLY A 96 3.78 -17.76 11.02
CA GLY A 96 3.59 -19.17 10.68
C GLY A 96 2.28 -19.48 9.94
N GLU A 97 1.47 -18.49 9.62
CA GLU A 97 0.26 -18.64 8.82
C GLU A 97 0.53 -18.28 7.36
N LEU A 98 0.35 -19.24 6.45
CA LEU A 98 0.47 -19.03 5.02
C LEU A 98 -0.82 -18.40 4.47
N VAL A 99 -0.70 -17.24 3.84
CA VAL A 99 -1.82 -16.49 3.28
C VAL A 99 -1.55 -16.06 1.84
N PHE A 100 -2.63 -15.92 1.07
CA PHE A 100 -2.60 -15.46 -0.32
C PHE A 100 -3.43 -14.19 -0.46
N ALA A 101 -2.92 -13.20 -1.16
CA ALA A 101 -3.60 -11.95 -1.42
C ALA A 101 -3.54 -11.62 -2.91
N GLY A 102 -4.69 -11.55 -3.56
CA GLY A 102 -4.85 -11.21 -4.98
C GLY A 102 -5.22 -9.74 -5.19
N PRO A 103 -5.39 -9.30 -6.46
CA PRO A 103 -5.73 -7.93 -6.79
C PRO A 103 -7.00 -7.42 -6.07
N GLY A 104 -6.95 -6.17 -5.61
CA GLY A 104 -8.05 -5.55 -4.87
C GLY A 104 -8.14 -5.96 -3.40
N THR A 105 -7.22 -6.76 -2.88
CA THR A 105 -7.16 -7.13 -1.47
C THR A 105 -6.12 -6.32 -0.71
N LEU A 106 -6.34 -6.19 0.60
CA LEU A 106 -5.38 -5.62 1.54
C LEU A 106 -4.84 -6.72 2.44
N LEU A 107 -3.53 -6.83 2.54
CA LEU A 107 -2.83 -7.71 3.46
C LEU A 107 -2.27 -6.88 4.61
N HIS A 108 -2.53 -7.31 5.84
CA HIS A 108 -2.04 -6.68 7.06
C HIS A 108 -0.93 -7.52 7.68
N THR A 109 0.21 -6.90 7.93
CA THR A 109 1.31 -7.46 8.72
C THR A 109 1.40 -6.70 10.03
N PRO A 110 1.13 -7.34 11.17
CA PRO A 110 1.20 -6.70 12.47
C PRO A 110 2.62 -6.22 12.81
N THR A 111 2.70 -5.26 13.72
CA THR A 111 3.96 -4.82 14.34
C THR A 111 4.80 -6.00 14.81
N ALA A 112 6.06 -6.01 14.47
CA ALA A 112 7.07 -7.01 14.85
C ALA A 112 6.76 -8.46 14.44
N ALA A 113 5.71 -8.71 13.66
CA ALA A 113 5.42 -10.03 13.13
C ALA A 113 6.53 -10.50 12.18
N VAL A 114 6.98 -11.74 12.33
CA VAL A 114 7.84 -12.39 11.34
C VAL A 114 7.01 -12.70 10.11
N HIS A 115 7.47 -12.25 8.96
CA HIS A 115 6.74 -12.43 7.71
C HIS A 115 7.65 -12.49 6.48
N THR A 116 7.08 -13.01 5.40
CA THR A 116 7.65 -12.99 4.04
C THR A 116 6.81 -12.07 3.15
N GLY A 117 7.06 -12.08 1.86
CA GLY A 117 6.23 -11.46 0.83
C GLY A 117 6.78 -11.83 -0.53
N LEU A 118 6.14 -12.79 -1.19
CA LEU A 118 6.63 -13.41 -2.42
C LEU A 118 5.58 -13.27 -3.52
N ALA A 119 6.03 -12.89 -4.72
CA ALA A 119 5.20 -12.95 -5.92
C ALA A 119 4.97 -14.41 -6.30
N CYS A 120 3.73 -14.82 -6.48
CA CYS A 120 3.42 -16.15 -7.03
C CYS A 120 4.01 -16.31 -8.43
N PRO A 121 4.28 -17.58 -8.86
CA PRO A 121 5.09 -17.83 -10.05
C PRO A 121 4.44 -17.47 -11.39
N ASP A 122 3.14 -17.26 -11.42
CA ASP A 122 2.39 -17.10 -12.67
C ASP A 122 2.47 -15.67 -13.22
N GLU A 123 2.64 -14.66 -12.36
CA GLU A 123 2.57 -13.25 -12.72
C GLU A 123 3.47 -12.38 -11.85
N ASP A 124 3.98 -11.28 -12.44
CA ASP A 124 4.68 -10.26 -11.69
C ASP A 124 3.73 -9.57 -10.70
N LEU A 125 4.23 -9.29 -9.52
CA LEU A 125 3.47 -8.66 -8.45
C LEU A 125 3.69 -7.15 -8.44
N ILE A 126 2.58 -6.40 -8.36
CA ILE A 126 2.58 -4.96 -8.09
C ILE A 126 1.70 -4.71 -6.86
N PHE A 127 2.25 -4.07 -5.86
CA PHE A 127 1.55 -3.78 -4.61
C PHE A 127 1.95 -2.43 -4.01
N LEU A 128 0.99 -1.79 -3.37
CA LEU A 128 1.23 -0.59 -2.58
C LEU A 128 1.53 -1.01 -1.14
N ALA A 129 2.80 -0.93 -0.74
CA ALA A 129 3.17 -1.12 0.66
C ALA A 129 3.03 0.20 1.42
N ILE A 130 2.33 0.16 2.54
CA ILE A 130 2.05 1.29 3.42
C ILE A 130 2.50 0.92 4.81
N LYS A 131 3.33 1.76 5.42
CA LYS A 131 3.86 1.57 6.78
C LYS A 131 3.80 2.87 7.57
N ASP A 132 3.85 2.75 8.89
CA ASP A 132 4.22 3.89 9.73
C ASP A 132 5.73 4.20 9.67
N THR A 133 6.16 5.35 10.16
CA THR A 133 7.56 5.82 10.06
C THR A 133 8.46 5.36 11.20
N ARG A 134 8.06 4.41 12.06
CA ARG A 134 8.90 3.93 13.17
C ARG A 134 10.19 3.25 12.69
N HIS A 135 10.21 2.77 11.45
CA HIS A 135 11.37 2.15 10.82
C HIS A 135 11.35 2.44 9.31
N GLY A 136 12.43 2.10 8.61
CA GLY A 136 12.47 2.18 7.15
C GLY A 136 11.57 1.15 6.46
N ILE A 137 11.58 1.18 5.12
CA ILE A 137 10.70 0.31 4.31
C ILE A 137 11.06 -1.17 4.39
N VAL A 138 12.32 -1.52 4.69
CA VAL A 138 12.82 -2.90 4.78
C VAL A 138 13.37 -3.17 6.17
N GLY A 139 12.89 -4.24 6.80
CA GLY A 139 13.37 -4.71 8.10
C GLY A 139 14.59 -5.64 8.02
N PRO A 140 15.25 -5.93 9.16
CA PRO A 140 16.32 -6.89 9.23
C PRO A 140 15.79 -8.32 8.95
N PRO A 141 16.61 -9.20 8.32
CA PRO A 141 16.24 -10.58 8.15
C PRO A 141 16.18 -11.29 9.51
N VAL A 142 15.30 -12.28 9.63
CA VAL A 142 15.30 -13.23 10.73
C VAL A 142 16.21 -14.39 10.33
N ASP A 143 17.17 -14.75 11.19
CA ASP A 143 17.99 -15.93 10.97
C ASP A 143 17.12 -17.18 11.14
N GLY A 144 16.98 -17.95 10.06
CA GLY A 144 16.17 -19.15 10.04
C GLY A 144 16.02 -19.68 8.62
N GLN A 145 15.69 -20.96 8.52
CA GLN A 145 15.37 -21.55 7.23
C GLN A 145 13.92 -21.23 6.87
N TYR A 146 13.72 -20.64 5.71
CA TYR A 146 12.39 -20.50 5.13
C TYR A 146 11.84 -21.89 4.75
N THR A 147 10.67 -22.21 5.25
CA THR A 147 10.01 -23.50 5.02
C THR A 147 8.82 -23.40 4.04
N GLY A 148 8.57 -22.20 3.51
CA GLY A 148 7.47 -21.93 2.60
C GLY A 148 7.63 -22.56 1.21
N PRO A 149 6.71 -22.24 0.27
CA PRO A 149 6.69 -22.79 -1.05
C PRO A 149 7.98 -22.54 -1.84
N ASN A 150 8.30 -23.44 -2.75
CA ASN A 150 9.45 -23.29 -3.65
C ASN A 150 9.14 -22.37 -4.82
N TYR A 151 9.98 -21.36 -4.99
CA TYR A 151 9.92 -20.41 -6.09
C TYR A 151 11.24 -20.35 -6.84
N LEU A 152 11.83 -19.17 -6.91
CA LEU A 152 13.16 -18.96 -7.44
C LEU A 152 14.24 -19.15 -6.37
N PRO A 153 15.39 -19.70 -6.72
CA PRO A 153 16.53 -19.82 -5.82
C PRO A 153 16.92 -18.48 -5.21
N GLY A 154 17.28 -18.49 -3.95
CA GLY A 154 17.75 -17.30 -3.25
C GLY A 154 16.69 -16.46 -2.53
N PHE A 155 15.40 -16.76 -2.75
CA PHE A 155 14.28 -16.04 -2.10
C PHE A 155 13.42 -16.96 -1.22
N GLY A 156 14.05 -17.84 -0.47
CA GLY A 156 13.36 -18.81 0.38
C GLY A 156 12.91 -20.05 -0.39
N THR A 157 13.55 -20.33 -1.53
CA THR A 157 13.21 -21.45 -2.41
C THR A 157 14.26 -22.56 -2.34
N ARG A 158 13.85 -23.78 -2.62
CA ARG A 158 14.75 -24.89 -2.92
C ARG A 158 15.05 -24.89 -4.40
N SER A 159 16.32 -24.91 -4.75
CA SER A 159 16.78 -24.83 -6.15
C SER A 159 16.55 -26.11 -6.95
N ASP A 160 16.27 -27.21 -6.28
CA ASP A 160 16.13 -28.55 -6.80
C ASP A 160 14.69 -28.98 -7.11
N GLU A 161 13.71 -28.17 -6.73
CA GLU A 161 12.30 -28.45 -7.00
C GLU A 161 11.74 -27.56 -8.14
N PRO A 162 10.86 -28.11 -8.99
CA PRO A 162 10.22 -27.34 -10.03
C PRO A 162 9.31 -26.27 -9.42
N MET A 163 9.19 -25.13 -10.08
CA MET A 163 8.31 -24.05 -9.70
C MET A 163 6.85 -24.50 -9.82
N LYS A 164 6.07 -24.32 -8.76
CA LYS A 164 4.64 -24.66 -8.73
C LYS A 164 3.82 -23.47 -9.19
N SER A 165 2.70 -23.72 -9.89
CA SER A 165 1.75 -22.67 -10.22
C SER A 165 1.07 -22.09 -8.97
N THR A 166 0.52 -20.89 -9.06
CA THR A 166 -0.28 -20.28 -7.98
C THR A 166 -1.42 -21.21 -7.53
N ALA A 167 -2.13 -21.82 -8.48
CA ALA A 167 -3.21 -22.76 -8.18
C ALA A 167 -2.72 -23.98 -7.39
N GLN A 168 -1.54 -24.53 -7.73
CA GLN A 168 -0.94 -25.64 -6.99
C GLN A 168 -0.57 -25.24 -5.57
N LEU A 169 0.02 -24.05 -5.39
CA LEU A 169 0.37 -23.54 -4.07
C LEU A 169 -0.85 -23.37 -3.18
N ILE A 170 -1.93 -22.81 -3.71
CA ILE A 170 -3.21 -22.63 -3.00
C ILE A 170 -3.81 -23.99 -2.62
N ALA A 171 -3.83 -24.95 -3.56
CA ALA A 171 -4.38 -26.28 -3.30
C ALA A 171 -3.59 -27.04 -2.24
N GLU A 172 -2.28 -26.96 -2.25
CA GLU A 172 -1.40 -27.60 -1.25
C GLU A 172 -1.51 -26.95 0.12
N ALA A 173 -1.72 -25.64 0.18
CA ALA A 173 -1.97 -24.95 1.44
C ALA A 173 -3.30 -25.39 2.10
N GLY A 174 -4.17 -26.10 1.36
CA GLY A 174 -5.46 -26.57 1.87
C GLY A 174 -6.40 -25.43 2.26
N ARG A 175 -6.20 -24.24 1.69
CA ARG A 175 -6.93 -23.03 2.06
C ARG A 175 -7.58 -22.41 0.83
N ASP A 176 -8.84 -22.05 0.97
CA ASP A 176 -9.49 -21.12 0.07
C ASP A 176 -8.87 -19.71 0.29
N PRO A 177 -8.21 -19.10 -0.70
CA PRO A 177 -7.70 -17.73 -0.55
C PRO A 177 -8.79 -16.70 -0.35
N ALA A 178 -10.03 -17.01 -0.77
CA ALA A 178 -11.25 -16.26 -0.45
C ALA A 178 -11.87 -16.68 0.90
N GLY A 179 -11.28 -17.67 1.56
CA GLY A 179 -11.85 -18.31 2.73
C GLY A 179 -11.72 -17.47 3.98
N GLU A 180 -12.80 -17.37 4.64
CA GLU A 180 -13.23 -16.78 5.90
C GLU A 180 -12.21 -16.64 7.04
N LYS A 181 -10.94 -17.04 6.89
CA LYS A 181 -10.15 -17.40 8.08
C LYS A 181 -8.79 -16.75 8.17
N THR A 182 -8.37 -16.00 7.18
CA THR A 182 -7.10 -15.30 7.31
C THR A 182 -7.32 -14.01 8.08
N ARG A 183 -6.81 -13.94 9.28
CA ARG A 183 -6.77 -12.72 10.09
C ARG A 183 -5.88 -11.61 9.51
N TYR A 184 -5.32 -11.83 8.33
CA TYR A 184 -4.36 -10.95 7.69
C TYR A 184 -4.78 -10.43 6.31
N VAL A 185 -5.74 -11.07 5.64
CA VAL A 185 -6.18 -10.69 4.29
C VAL A 185 -7.61 -10.18 4.30
N TYR A 186 -7.81 -9.02 3.69
CA TYR A 186 -9.08 -8.30 3.65
C TYR A 186 -9.47 -8.01 2.21
N GLU A 187 -10.55 -8.62 1.73
CA GLU A 187 -11.11 -8.36 0.40
C GLU A 187 -12.16 -7.25 0.46
N PHE A 188 -11.90 -6.15 -0.23
CA PHE A 188 -12.88 -5.07 -0.33
C PHE A 188 -14.06 -5.47 -1.21
N GLY A 189 -15.27 -5.36 -0.69
CA GLY A 189 -16.50 -5.84 -1.33
C GLY A 189 -17.05 -7.12 -0.72
N LYS A 190 -16.24 -7.89 -0.01
CA LYS A 190 -16.67 -9.03 0.80
C LYS A 190 -16.53 -8.79 2.30
N LEU A 191 -15.98 -7.65 2.69
CA LEU A 191 -15.74 -7.24 4.08
C LEU A 191 -17.02 -6.90 4.85
N ALA A 192 -18.15 -7.41 4.38
CA ALA A 192 -19.42 -7.01 4.97
C ALA A 192 -19.45 -7.21 6.47
N ASP A 193 -18.76 -8.16 7.09
CA ASP A 193 -19.27 -8.49 8.41
C ASP A 193 -18.36 -9.02 9.49
N LYS A 194 -17.13 -9.27 9.39
CA LYS A 194 -16.37 -9.57 10.61
C LYS A 194 -14.86 -9.78 10.38
N PRO A 195 -14.02 -9.03 11.07
CA PRO A 195 -12.62 -9.44 11.25
C PRO A 195 -12.62 -10.82 11.92
N GLY A 196 -11.81 -11.75 11.44
CA GLY A 196 -11.60 -13.04 12.11
C GLY A 196 -11.27 -12.81 13.59
N ARG A 197 -11.66 -13.73 14.47
CA ARG A 197 -11.56 -13.64 15.94
C ARG A 197 -10.18 -13.24 16.49
N ALA A 198 -9.14 -13.30 15.69
CA ALA A 198 -7.75 -12.99 16.07
C ALA A 198 -7.16 -11.78 15.31
N SER A 199 -7.97 -11.01 14.57
CA SER A 199 -7.49 -9.83 13.89
C SER A 199 -7.08 -8.74 14.88
N ARG A 200 -5.92 -8.12 14.66
CA ARG A 200 -5.46 -6.95 15.42
C ARG A 200 -5.99 -5.63 14.84
N VAL A 201 -6.85 -5.69 13.85
CA VAL A 201 -7.44 -4.52 13.20
C VAL A 201 -8.95 -4.48 13.41
N ARG A 202 -9.51 -3.29 13.31
CA ARG A 202 -10.96 -3.05 13.28
C ARG A 202 -11.38 -2.69 11.87
N VAL A 203 -12.51 -3.23 11.43
CA VAL A 203 -13.09 -2.97 10.11
C VAL A 203 -14.41 -2.25 10.29
N ALA A 204 -14.63 -1.19 9.55
CA ALA A 204 -15.87 -0.43 9.53
C ALA A 204 -16.24 0.01 8.12
N SER A 205 -17.54 0.00 7.82
CA SER A 205 -18.06 0.61 6.60
C SER A 205 -17.99 2.12 6.68
N VAL A 206 -17.68 2.73 5.55
CA VAL A 206 -17.71 4.18 5.35
C VAL A 206 -18.92 4.50 4.50
N GLY A 207 -19.90 5.20 5.08
CA GLY A 207 -21.08 5.69 4.37
C GLY A 207 -20.74 6.83 3.40
N PRO A 208 -21.74 7.40 2.71
CA PRO A 208 -21.50 8.54 1.84
C PRO A 208 -20.85 9.68 2.61
N MET A 209 -19.65 10.06 2.19
CA MET A 209 -18.89 11.08 2.85
C MET A 209 -19.42 12.48 2.56
N PRO A 210 -19.56 13.36 3.57
CA PRO A 210 -20.19 14.67 3.40
C PRO A 210 -19.51 15.56 2.35
N TRP A 211 -18.22 15.34 2.12
CA TRP A 211 -17.38 16.19 1.29
C TRP A 211 -17.23 15.70 -0.16
N SER A 212 -17.39 14.39 -0.39
CA SER A 212 -17.08 13.77 -1.69
C SER A 212 -18.13 12.75 -2.14
N GLY A 213 -19.09 12.40 -1.27
CA GLY A 213 -20.01 11.30 -1.52
C GLY A 213 -19.33 9.92 -1.56
N ALA A 214 -18.04 9.83 -1.28
CA ALA A 214 -17.30 8.58 -1.33
C ALA A 214 -17.82 7.58 -0.31
N THR A 215 -17.80 6.29 -0.69
CA THR A 215 -18.23 5.17 0.15
C THR A 215 -17.17 4.08 0.13
N GLY A 216 -17.15 3.23 1.13
CA GLY A 216 -16.22 2.11 1.14
C GLY A 216 -16.02 1.46 2.50
N THR A 217 -14.81 1.04 2.77
CA THR A 217 -14.44 0.37 4.02
C THR A 217 -13.14 0.97 4.56
N VAL A 218 -13.07 1.15 5.87
CA VAL A 218 -11.85 1.53 6.58
C VAL A 218 -11.40 0.38 7.49
N ILE A 219 -10.12 0.09 7.45
CA ILE A 219 -9.43 -0.82 8.36
C ILE A 219 -8.55 0.04 9.26
N THR A 220 -8.77 -0.08 10.56
CA THR A 220 -7.99 0.62 11.58
C THR A 220 -7.04 -0.35 12.23
N GLY A 221 -5.76 -0.14 11.99
CA GLY A 221 -4.68 -0.86 12.63
C GLY A 221 -4.19 -0.16 13.91
N GLU A 222 -2.94 -0.48 14.27
CA GLU A 222 -2.30 0.06 15.47
C GLU A 222 -2.00 1.55 15.33
N LEU A 223 -1.45 1.98 14.19
CA LEU A 223 -1.03 3.37 13.93
C LEU A 223 -1.65 3.98 12.67
N LEU A 224 -2.28 3.18 11.83
CA LEU A 224 -2.78 3.60 10.54
C LEU A 224 -4.27 3.29 10.37
N HIS A 225 -4.96 4.18 9.68
CA HIS A 225 -6.21 3.87 8.99
C HIS A 225 -5.91 3.62 7.52
N ILE A 226 -6.39 2.51 6.98
CA ILE A 226 -6.37 2.25 5.55
C ILE A 226 -7.81 2.13 5.07
N ALA A 227 -8.23 3.03 4.19
CA ALA A 227 -9.55 2.96 3.60
C ALA A 227 -9.46 2.69 2.10
N VAL A 228 -10.38 1.88 1.59
CA VAL A 228 -10.62 1.77 0.15
C VAL A 228 -11.96 2.39 -0.14
N LEU A 229 -11.93 3.48 -0.88
CA LEU A 229 -13.05 4.34 -1.14
C LEU A 229 -13.37 4.41 -2.63
N ARG A 230 -14.65 4.26 -2.95
CA ARG A 230 -15.21 4.58 -4.26
C ARG A 230 -15.74 6.01 -4.24
N TYR A 231 -15.19 6.85 -5.09
CA TYR A 231 -15.65 8.20 -5.35
C TYR A 231 -16.65 8.15 -6.51
N PRO A 232 -17.91 8.51 -6.29
CA PRO A 232 -18.90 8.43 -7.34
C PRO A 232 -18.68 9.53 -8.39
N ARG A 233 -18.99 9.20 -9.63
CA ARG A 233 -19.02 10.16 -10.74
C ARG A 233 -19.93 11.34 -10.41
N GLY A 234 -19.52 12.53 -10.81
CA GLY A 234 -20.33 13.75 -10.69
C GLY A 234 -20.48 14.30 -9.28
N ALA A 235 -19.82 13.70 -8.28
CA ALA A 235 -19.82 14.26 -6.94
C ALA A 235 -19.16 15.63 -6.90
N ALA A 236 -19.71 16.51 -6.07
CA ALA A 236 -19.14 17.85 -5.85
C ALA A 236 -17.81 17.73 -5.10
N LEU A 237 -16.83 18.53 -5.54
CA LEU A 237 -15.60 18.74 -4.80
C LEU A 237 -15.86 19.73 -3.66
N LYS A 238 -15.57 19.31 -2.44
CA LYS A 238 -15.57 20.20 -1.27
C LYS A 238 -14.25 20.08 -0.54
N VAL A 239 -13.62 21.20 -0.29
CA VAL A 239 -12.38 21.28 0.49
C VAL A 239 -12.70 21.24 1.98
N ASN A 240 -11.94 20.42 2.70
CA ASN A 240 -12.09 20.23 4.14
C ASN A 240 -10.72 20.29 4.82
N PRO A 241 -10.55 21.05 5.89
CA PRO A 241 -9.34 20.94 6.70
C PRO A 241 -9.32 19.59 7.42
N SER A 242 -8.18 18.92 7.39
CA SER A 242 -7.97 17.69 8.15
C SER A 242 -6.69 17.79 8.97
N PRO A 243 -6.72 17.50 10.27
CA PRO A 243 -5.51 17.50 11.08
C PRO A 243 -4.58 16.31 10.75
N ALA A 244 -5.12 15.28 10.10
CA ALA A 244 -4.39 14.06 9.80
C ALA A 244 -3.56 14.18 8.52
N GLU A 245 -2.35 13.63 8.54
CA GLU A 245 -1.61 13.35 7.32
C GLU A 245 -2.31 12.26 6.53
N ARG A 246 -2.31 12.39 5.20
CA ARG A 246 -2.91 11.43 4.28
C ARG A 246 -2.08 11.21 3.03
N PHE A 247 -2.15 9.97 2.54
CA PHE A 247 -1.81 9.61 1.18
C PHE A 247 -3.04 9.00 0.51
N ALA A 248 -3.38 9.44 -0.69
CA ALA A 248 -4.44 8.85 -1.49
C ALA A 248 -3.88 8.30 -2.80
N PHE A 249 -3.86 6.99 -2.94
CA PHE A 249 -3.43 6.27 -4.13
C PHE A 249 -4.64 5.94 -5.00
N VAL A 250 -4.61 6.31 -6.27
CA VAL A 250 -5.68 5.98 -7.23
C VAL A 250 -5.44 4.59 -7.79
N ALA A 251 -6.29 3.65 -7.39
CA ALA A 251 -6.22 2.26 -7.85
C ALA A 251 -6.90 2.05 -9.20
N SER A 252 -7.96 2.83 -9.50
CA SER A 252 -8.59 2.87 -10.82
C SER A 252 -9.33 4.18 -11.05
N GLY A 253 -9.46 4.59 -12.31
CA GLY A 253 -10.04 5.86 -12.69
C GLY A 253 -9.10 7.04 -12.41
N ALA A 254 -9.67 8.21 -12.10
CA ALA A 254 -8.90 9.40 -11.78
C ALA A 254 -9.63 10.27 -10.76
N LEU A 255 -8.88 11.00 -9.94
CA LEU A 255 -9.38 12.02 -9.04
C LEU A 255 -8.97 13.41 -9.53
N ARG A 256 -9.86 14.38 -9.36
CA ARG A 256 -9.56 15.80 -9.36
C ARG A 256 -9.68 16.31 -7.94
N GLY A 257 -8.90 17.31 -7.60
CA GLY A 257 -8.93 17.81 -6.23
C GLY A 257 -8.31 19.18 -6.08
N GLU A 258 -8.27 19.61 -4.83
CA GLU A 258 -7.54 20.78 -4.38
C GLU A 258 -6.74 20.39 -3.14
N VAL A 259 -5.50 20.82 -3.07
CA VAL A 259 -4.62 20.69 -1.90
C VAL A 259 -3.93 22.02 -1.68
N ASP A 260 -4.11 22.61 -0.51
CA ASP A 260 -3.53 23.92 -0.14
C ASP A 260 -3.82 25.02 -1.19
N GLY A 261 -5.07 25.09 -1.65
CA GLY A 261 -5.48 26.03 -2.70
C GLY A 261 -4.96 25.69 -4.10
N GLN A 262 -4.22 24.60 -4.30
CA GLN A 262 -3.72 24.16 -5.58
C GLN A 262 -4.63 23.12 -6.20
N ALA A 263 -5.15 23.36 -7.39
CA ALA A 263 -5.87 22.36 -8.17
C ALA A 263 -4.91 21.22 -8.58
N VAL A 264 -5.34 19.96 -8.35
CA VAL A 264 -4.58 18.75 -8.67
C VAL A 264 -5.43 17.75 -9.45
N THR A 265 -4.76 16.96 -10.28
CA THR A 265 -5.33 15.78 -10.96
C THR A 265 -4.45 14.59 -10.62
N ILE A 266 -5.08 13.50 -10.18
CA ILE A 266 -4.40 12.28 -9.76
C ILE A 266 -4.91 11.15 -10.65
N GLY A 267 -4.06 10.68 -11.55
CA GLY A 267 -4.36 9.55 -12.44
C GLY A 267 -4.17 8.20 -11.74
N GLU A 268 -4.55 7.14 -12.46
CA GLU A 268 -4.34 5.78 -11.99
C GLU A 268 -2.85 5.50 -11.70
N ARG A 269 -2.57 4.74 -10.65
CA ARG A 269 -1.23 4.44 -10.12
C ARG A 269 -0.43 5.67 -9.67
N SER A 270 -1.09 6.81 -9.54
CA SER A 270 -0.52 8.00 -8.92
C SER A 270 -1.02 8.17 -7.48
N ILE A 271 -0.30 8.94 -6.71
CA ILE A 271 -0.64 9.22 -5.32
C ILE A 271 -0.57 10.72 -5.05
N VAL A 272 -1.45 11.20 -4.20
CA VAL A 272 -1.36 12.53 -3.62
C VAL A 272 -0.99 12.43 -2.15
N HIS A 273 -0.04 13.24 -1.71
CA HIS A 273 0.30 13.42 -0.31
C HIS A 273 -0.30 14.73 0.21
N VAL A 274 -1.02 14.62 1.30
CA VAL A 274 -1.59 15.75 2.04
C VAL A 274 -0.93 15.79 3.42
N PRO A 275 -0.05 16.75 3.68
CA PRO A 275 0.53 16.93 5.01
C PRO A 275 -0.53 17.22 6.07
N SER A 276 -0.20 16.97 7.33
CA SER A 276 -1.06 17.27 8.48
C SER A 276 -1.49 18.74 8.49
N GLY A 277 -2.78 18.99 8.66
CA GLY A 277 -3.36 20.35 8.75
C GLY A 277 -3.61 21.02 7.39
N VAL A 278 -3.26 20.42 6.27
CA VAL A 278 -3.43 21.02 4.94
C VAL A 278 -4.87 20.81 4.45
N PRO A 279 -5.61 21.91 4.10
CA PRO A 279 -6.93 21.82 3.52
C PRO A 279 -6.89 21.08 2.17
N HIS A 280 -7.82 20.16 1.96
CA HIS A 280 -7.90 19.39 0.73
C HIS A 280 -9.30 18.85 0.47
N GLY A 281 -9.54 18.44 -0.77
CA GLY A 281 -10.75 17.75 -1.18
C GLY A 281 -10.53 17.01 -2.49
N PHE A 282 -11.24 15.89 -2.67
CA PHE A 282 -11.15 15.05 -3.87
C PHE A 282 -12.53 14.63 -4.36
N ALA A 283 -12.66 14.50 -5.67
CA ALA A 283 -13.83 13.95 -6.34
C ALA A 283 -13.39 13.15 -7.57
N ALA A 284 -14.22 12.24 -8.04
CA ALA A 284 -13.93 11.55 -9.28
C ALA A 284 -13.79 12.54 -10.44
N SER A 285 -12.84 12.26 -11.35
CA SER A 285 -12.60 13.03 -12.57
C SER A 285 -13.03 12.21 -13.78
N GLY A 286 -13.66 12.87 -14.75
CA GLY A 286 -14.13 12.19 -15.96
C GLY A 286 -15.50 11.50 -15.82
N ASP A 287 -15.75 10.52 -16.68
CA ASP A 287 -17.08 9.91 -16.88
C ASP A 287 -17.35 8.66 -16.03
N GLY A 288 -16.43 8.26 -15.17
CA GLY A 288 -16.52 7.08 -14.31
C GLY A 288 -16.31 7.38 -12.83
N ASP A 289 -16.58 6.37 -12.01
CA ASP A 289 -16.17 6.36 -10.61
C ASP A 289 -14.65 6.22 -10.51
N ALA A 290 -14.09 6.66 -9.41
CA ALA A 290 -12.70 6.38 -9.06
C ALA A 290 -12.61 5.52 -7.80
N LEU A 291 -11.63 4.63 -7.76
CA LEU A 291 -11.29 3.86 -6.58
C LEU A 291 -9.95 4.33 -6.02
N ALA A 292 -9.92 4.68 -4.76
CA ALA A 292 -8.69 5.11 -4.11
C ALA A 292 -8.42 4.36 -2.80
N VAL A 293 -7.15 4.11 -2.55
CA VAL A 293 -6.63 3.61 -1.26
C VAL A 293 -6.10 4.78 -0.48
N ILE A 294 -6.70 5.05 0.67
CA ILE A 294 -6.34 6.16 1.55
C ILE A 294 -5.57 5.60 2.74
N ALA A 295 -4.36 6.07 2.94
CA ALA A 295 -3.61 5.86 4.18
C ALA A 295 -3.69 7.13 5.02
N GLN A 296 -4.07 7.00 6.28
CA GLN A 296 -4.17 8.10 7.23
C GLN A 296 -3.57 7.70 8.57
N ASP A 297 -2.90 8.65 9.22
CA ASP A 297 -2.48 8.57 10.63
C ASP A 297 -3.71 8.42 11.55
N ASN A 298 -3.75 7.38 12.37
CA ASN A 298 -4.90 7.04 13.21
C ASN A 298 -4.97 7.79 14.55
N ARG A 299 -4.10 8.77 14.80
CA ARG A 299 -4.25 9.68 15.94
C ARG A 299 -5.53 10.51 15.84
N TYR A 300 -6.07 10.63 14.66
CA TYR A 300 -7.33 11.31 14.38
C TYR A 300 -8.33 10.32 13.81
N ALA A 301 -9.61 10.52 14.14
CA ALA A 301 -10.66 9.72 13.53
C ALA A 301 -10.57 9.75 12.00
N PHE A 302 -10.91 8.64 11.36
CA PHE A 302 -11.03 8.63 9.91
C PHE A 302 -12.25 9.47 9.53
N ILE A 303 -11.96 10.68 9.13
CA ILE A 303 -12.94 11.62 8.59
C ILE A 303 -12.53 11.82 7.14
N ALA A 304 -13.36 11.53 6.27
CA ALA A 304 -13.04 11.76 4.87
C ALA A 304 -13.83 12.91 4.34
#